data_9ec5d839ffdd1883b2c37c07b22d37d3
#
_entry.id   9ec5d839ffdd1883b2c37c07b22d37d3
#
_cell.length_a   1.000
_cell.length_b   1.000
_cell.length_c   1.000
_cell.angle_alpha   90.00
_cell.angle_beta   90.00
_cell.angle_gamma   90.00
#
_symmetry.space_group_name_H-M   'P 1'
#
loop_
_entity.id
_entity.type
_entity.pdbx_description
1 polymer ?
#
loop_
_entity_poly.entity_id
_entity_poly.type
_entity_poly.pdbx_seq_one_letter_code
_entity_poly.pdbx_strand_id
1 'polypeptide(L)'
;MPTIKDFSKQYTLDELESLSDFVEQELRVSSPIELAWLDVIEIRDLGLNTNGDWYGRYDGQTFKAIIRLNSLALGTIEQLKLTLAHEYGHHWTLSYLAVHHNLRIYEERLPRTYYKIRGLSEEHCVYTPGQSKASYEDWMRCDKEIIAEDYRVLFSPHPHNQDHQMVGNLPLIRLSAHPSIREQALNIWRSIQNFFYTVFKLGISHPDDRVQEYIRNLPTTP
;
A
#
# COMPACT_ATOMS: atom_id res chain seq x y z
N MET A 1 11.92 -17.48 7.36
CA MET A 1 12.04 -16.10 7.85
C MET A 1 12.69 -15.26 6.78
N PRO A 2 12.16 -14.09 6.45
CA PRO A 2 12.84 -13.20 5.53
C PRO A 2 14.16 -12.73 6.15
N THR A 3 15.19 -12.61 5.33
CA THR A 3 16.47 -12.08 5.79
C THR A 3 16.40 -10.56 5.82
N ILE A 4 16.74 -9.92 6.94
CA ILE A 4 16.91 -8.46 7.00
C ILE A 4 18.35 -8.11 6.63
N LYS A 5 18.53 -7.20 5.66
CA LYS A 5 19.85 -6.72 5.21
C LYS A 5 19.91 -5.20 5.34
N ASP A 6 20.73 -4.71 6.26
CA ASP A 6 21.00 -3.28 6.38
C ASP A 6 22.26 -2.91 5.59
N PHE A 7 22.07 -2.29 4.42
CA PHE A 7 23.16 -1.75 3.60
C PHE A 7 23.60 -0.36 4.06
N SER A 8 22.78 0.32 4.85
CA SER A 8 23.09 1.66 5.38
C SER A 8 24.06 1.62 6.56
N LYS A 9 24.06 0.51 7.30
CA LYS A 9 24.80 0.31 8.55
C LYS A 9 24.46 1.34 9.64
N GLN A 10 23.23 1.85 9.62
CA GLN A 10 22.75 2.86 10.57
C GLN A 10 22.10 2.26 11.81
N TYR A 11 21.70 0.99 11.74
CA TYR A 11 20.90 0.33 12.77
C TYR A 11 21.71 -0.72 13.52
N THR A 12 21.47 -0.83 14.82
CA THR A 12 22.07 -1.84 15.69
C THR A 12 21.46 -3.21 15.43
N LEU A 13 22.12 -4.27 15.91
CA LEU A 13 21.58 -5.64 15.80
C LEU A 13 20.23 -5.77 16.53
N ASP A 14 20.11 -5.17 17.72
CA ASP A 14 18.86 -5.21 18.51
C ASP A 14 17.70 -4.53 17.77
N GLU A 15 17.96 -3.42 17.06
CA GLU A 15 16.96 -2.75 16.23
C GLU A 15 16.53 -3.62 15.04
N LEU A 16 17.47 -4.32 14.40
CA LEU A 16 17.19 -5.23 13.28
C LEU A 16 16.43 -6.47 13.76
N GLU A 17 16.75 -7.01 14.95
CA GLU A 17 15.98 -8.08 15.59
C GLU A 17 14.55 -7.62 15.90
N SER A 18 14.39 -6.39 16.42
CA SER A 18 13.07 -5.79 16.67
C SER A 18 12.22 -5.66 15.39
N LEU A 19 12.84 -5.41 14.22
CA LEU A 19 12.12 -5.43 12.94
C LEU A 19 11.70 -6.84 12.53
N SER A 20 12.54 -7.85 12.79
CA SER A 20 12.20 -9.24 12.51
C SER A 20 11.02 -9.70 13.35
N ASP A 21 11.07 -9.42 14.66
CA ASP A 21 9.98 -9.72 15.59
C ASP A 21 8.68 -9.01 15.21
N PHE A 22 8.78 -7.76 14.78
CA PHE A 22 7.64 -6.97 14.33
C PHE A 22 6.91 -7.65 13.15
N VAL A 23 7.66 -8.12 12.16
CA VAL A 23 7.07 -8.85 11.02
C VAL A 23 6.45 -10.18 11.46
N GLU A 24 7.14 -10.94 12.30
CA GLU A 24 6.76 -12.31 12.60
C GLU A 24 5.65 -12.43 13.62
N GLN A 25 5.62 -11.54 14.60
CA GLN A 25 4.74 -11.64 15.75
C GLN A 25 3.61 -10.62 15.74
N GLU A 26 3.83 -9.45 15.12
CA GLU A 26 2.90 -8.34 15.24
C GLU A 26 2.13 -8.03 13.94
N LEU A 27 2.77 -8.18 12.77
CA LEU A 27 2.10 -7.85 11.48
C LEU A 27 1.28 -9.01 10.90
N ARG A 28 1.54 -10.24 11.32
CA ARG A 28 0.90 -11.39 10.70
C ARG A 28 -0.50 -11.64 11.22
N VAL A 29 -1.42 -11.90 10.29
CA VAL A 29 -2.84 -12.12 10.62
C VAL A 29 -3.16 -13.61 10.78
N SER A 30 -2.42 -14.50 10.11
CA SER A 30 -2.67 -15.94 10.11
C SER A 30 -1.44 -16.76 9.64
N SER A 31 -1.61 -17.74 8.79
CA SER A 31 -0.65 -18.74 8.33
C SER A 31 0.76 -18.22 7.97
N PRO A 32 1.83 -19.01 8.17
CA PRO A 32 3.21 -18.64 7.84
C PRO A 32 3.56 -18.71 6.34
N ILE A 33 2.62 -19.00 5.45
CA ILE A 33 2.93 -19.25 4.02
C ILE A 33 3.51 -18.01 3.35
N GLU A 34 2.96 -16.83 3.63
CA GLU A 34 3.42 -15.58 3.02
C GLU A 34 4.86 -15.22 3.37
N LEU A 35 5.34 -15.60 4.55
CA LEU A 35 6.74 -15.39 4.92
C LEU A 35 7.71 -16.19 4.06
N ALA A 36 7.30 -17.36 3.56
CA ALA A 36 8.11 -18.15 2.65
C ALA A 36 8.23 -17.48 1.26
N TRP A 37 7.34 -16.55 0.94
CA TRP A 37 7.37 -15.78 -0.30
C TRP A 37 8.18 -14.48 -0.20
N LEU A 38 8.51 -14.05 1.00
CA LEU A 38 9.31 -12.85 1.26
C LEU A 38 10.79 -13.23 1.39
N ASP A 39 11.54 -13.03 0.33
CA ASP A 39 12.96 -13.42 0.30
C ASP A 39 13.82 -12.54 1.23
N VAL A 40 13.60 -11.22 1.19
CA VAL A 40 14.44 -10.26 1.92
C VAL A 40 13.72 -8.94 2.21
N ILE A 41 14.08 -8.35 3.35
CA ILE A 41 13.79 -6.95 3.68
C ILE A 41 15.13 -6.21 3.64
N GLU A 42 15.27 -5.24 2.72
CA GLU A 42 16.48 -4.45 2.54
C GLU A 42 16.30 -3.04 3.12
N ILE A 43 17.23 -2.59 3.95
CA ILE A 43 17.33 -1.20 4.39
C ILE A 43 18.46 -0.57 3.59
N ARG A 44 18.13 0.41 2.74
CA ARG A 44 19.07 1.02 1.81
C ARG A 44 18.61 2.42 1.38
N ASP A 45 19.50 3.17 0.77
CA ASP A 45 19.15 4.44 0.12
C ASP A 45 18.29 4.17 -1.13
N LEU A 46 17.08 4.74 -1.16
CA LEU A 46 16.14 4.70 -2.28
C LEU A 46 15.93 6.10 -2.91
N GLY A 47 16.73 7.09 -2.53
CA GLY A 47 16.58 8.48 -2.94
C GLY A 47 15.53 9.24 -2.11
N LEU A 48 15.20 10.47 -2.53
CA LEU A 48 14.41 11.40 -1.72
C LEU A 48 12.89 11.23 -1.78
N ASN A 49 12.38 10.45 -2.74
CA ASN A 49 10.94 10.47 -3.06
C ASN A 49 10.19 9.18 -2.66
N THR A 50 10.83 8.29 -1.94
CA THR A 50 10.26 7.00 -1.59
C THR A 50 10.67 6.64 -0.17
N ASN A 51 9.71 6.30 0.69
CA ASN A 51 9.98 5.79 2.04
C ASN A 51 10.24 4.29 2.04
N GLY A 52 9.56 3.55 1.19
CA GLY A 52 9.73 2.13 0.98
C GLY A 52 9.14 1.71 -0.35
N ASP A 53 9.40 0.50 -0.75
CA ASP A 53 8.70 -0.16 -1.83
C ASP A 53 8.65 -1.68 -1.62
N TRP A 54 7.62 -2.28 -2.20
CA TRP A 54 7.46 -3.71 -2.29
C TRP A 54 7.49 -4.13 -3.76
N TYR A 55 8.16 -5.23 -4.02
CA TYR A 55 8.16 -5.87 -5.32
C TYR A 55 7.87 -7.35 -5.18
N GLY A 56 6.81 -7.84 -5.82
CA GLY A 56 6.44 -9.24 -5.86
C GLY A 56 6.26 -9.75 -7.29
N ARG A 57 6.65 -11.00 -7.50
CA ARG A 57 6.48 -11.69 -8.79
C ARG A 57 5.98 -13.11 -8.57
N TYR A 58 4.94 -13.46 -9.31
CA TYR A 58 4.42 -14.81 -9.44
C TYR A 58 4.72 -15.33 -10.85
N ASP A 59 5.35 -16.50 -10.95
CA ASP A 59 5.71 -17.13 -12.22
C ASP A 59 4.75 -18.27 -12.65
N GLY A 60 3.64 -18.44 -11.92
CA GLY A 60 2.66 -19.50 -12.10
C GLY A 60 2.91 -20.73 -11.22
N GLN A 61 4.06 -20.80 -10.54
CA GLN A 61 4.41 -21.91 -9.62
C GLN A 61 4.86 -21.38 -8.27
N THR A 62 5.75 -20.37 -8.27
CA THR A 62 6.34 -19.78 -7.06
C THR A 62 6.09 -18.29 -7.01
N PHE A 63 5.91 -17.78 -5.81
CA PHE A 63 5.88 -16.35 -5.54
C PHE A 63 7.15 -15.93 -4.84
N LYS A 64 7.72 -14.79 -5.23
CA LYS A 64 8.88 -14.19 -4.58
C LYS A 64 8.67 -12.70 -4.43
N ALA A 65 9.04 -12.18 -3.27
CA ALA A 65 8.93 -10.76 -2.99
C ALA A 65 10.14 -10.21 -2.24
N ILE A 66 10.31 -8.90 -2.37
CA ILE A 66 11.31 -8.10 -1.67
C ILE A 66 10.62 -6.86 -1.14
N ILE A 67 10.92 -6.48 0.11
CA ILE A 67 10.58 -5.19 0.67
C ILE A 67 11.86 -4.37 0.78
N ARG A 68 11.83 -3.10 0.37
CA ARG A 68 12.93 -2.17 0.57
C ARG A 68 12.48 -0.96 1.38
N LEU A 69 13.27 -0.59 2.38
CA LEU A 69 13.03 0.54 3.27
C LEU A 69 14.12 1.59 3.07
N ASN A 70 13.74 2.84 2.98
CA ASN A 70 14.66 3.93 2.65
C ASN A 70 15.39 4.47 3.87
N SER A 71 16.65 4.09 4.03
CA SER A 71 17.51 4.59 5.11
C SER A 71 17.81 6.10 5.05
N LEU A 72 17.66 6.72 3.89
CA LEU A 72 17.86 8.16 3.74
C LEU A 72 16.67 8.97 4.30
N ALA A 73 15.46 8.46 4.14
CA ALA A 73 14.23 9.14 4.55
C ALA A 73 13.78 8.75 5.97
N LEU A 74 14.15 7.57 6.45
CA LEU A 74 13.68 6.97 7.70
C LEU A 74 14.82 6.92 8.70
N GLY A 75 14.84 7.87 9.65
CA GLY A 75 15.95 8.03 10.60
C GLY A 75 15.81 7.23 11.90
N THR A 76 14.65 6.57 12.13
CA THR A 76 14.37 5.83 13.36
C THR A 76 13.75 4.47 13.08
N ILE A 77 13.92 3.52 14.02
CA ILE A 77 13.32 2.19 13.93
C ILE A 77 11.78 2.25 13.84
N GLU A 78 11.16 3.20 14.53
CA GLU A 78 9.71 3.37 14.50
C GLU A 78 9.19 3.86 13.13
N GLN A 79 9.96 4.71 12.45
CA GLN A 79 9.65 5.10 11.07
C GLN A 79 9.83 3.94 10.11
N LEU A 80 10.86 3.10 10.30
CA LEU A 80 11.01 1.86 9.54
C LEU A 80 9.84 0.91 9.77
N LYS A 81 9.40 0.70 11.01
CA LYS A 81 8.25 -0.16 11.35
C LYS A 81 6.97 0.34 10.70
N LEU A 82 6.71 1.65 10.74
CA LEU A 82 5.53 2.23 10.11
C LEU A 82 5.50 1.98 8.59
N THR A 83 6.63 2.23 7.92
CA THR A 83 6.75 1.98 6.47
C THR A 83 6.69 0.47 6.17
N LEU A 84 7.38 -0.34 6.97
CA LEU A 84 7.37 -1.80 6.84
C LEU A 84 5.96 -2.38 6.97
N ALA A 85 5.13 -1.84 7.86
CA ALA A 85 3.74 -2.26 8.02
C ALA A 85 2.91 -2.01 6.75
N HIS A 86 3.13 -0.89 6.06
CA HIS A 86 2.51 -0.59 4.77
C HIS A 86 3.01 -1.54 3.67
N GLU A 87 4.32 -1.67 3.53
CA GLU A 87 4.92 -2.56 2.50
C GLU A 87 4.57 -4.03 2.73
N TYR A 88 4.44 -4.44 3.99
CA TYR A 88 3.95 -5.77 4.34
C TYR A 88 2.46 -5.94 3.99
N GLY A 89 1.67 -4.87 4.06
CA GLY A 89 0.31 -4.83 3.55
C GLY A 89 0.23 -5.17 2.05
N HIS A 90 1.13 -4.62 1.24
CA HIS A 90 1.31 -5.06 -0.16
C HIS A 90 1.68 -6.54 -0.24
N HIS A 91 2.67 -6.95 0.57
CA HIS A 91 3.13 -8.33 0.57
C HIS A 91 2.00 -9.31 0.88
N TRP A 92 1.26 -9.09 1.97
CA TRP A 92 0.12 -9.93 2.33
C TRP A 92 -0.95 -9.95 1.24
N THR A 93 -1.47 -8.79 0.89
CA THR A 93 -2.67 -8.70 0.05
C THR A 93 -2.41 -9.08 -1.39
N LEU A 94 -1.35 -8.54 -2.00
CA LEU A 94 -1.09 -8.74 -3.42
C LEU A 94 -0.51 -10.12 -3.72
N SER A 95 0.28 -10.72 -2.82
CA SER A 95 0.76 -12.06 -3.04
C SER A 95 -0.35 -13.11 -3.00
N TYR A 96 -1.27 -13.02 -2.03
CA TYR A 96 -2.43 -13.91 -2.00
C TYR A 96 -3.36 -13.69 -3.20
N LEU A 97 -3.60 -12.44 -3.60
CA LEU A 97 -4.38 -12.15 -4.81
C LEU A 97 -3.72 -12.69 -6.07
N ALA A 98 -2.39 -12.61 -6.17
CA ALA A 98 -1.68 -13.17 -7.32
C ALA A 98 -1.73 -14.70 -7.33
N VAL A 99 -1.50 -15.35 -6.20
CA VAL A 99 -1.41 -16.82 -6.12
C VAL A 99 -2.79 -17.48 -6.20
N HIS A 100 -3.80 -16.95 -5.49
CA HIS A 100 -5.11 -17.58 -5.40
C HIS A 100 -6.13 -17.05 -6.41
N HIS A 101 -5.97 -15.80 -6.87
CA HIS A 101 -6.90 -15.17 -7.81
C HIS A 101 -6.28 -14.88 -9.18
N ASN A 102 -5.02 -15.29 -9.42
CA ASN A 102 -4.29 -15.04 -10.66
C ASN A 102 -4.21 -13.54 -11.02
N LEU A 103 -4.21 -12.64 -10.03
CA LEU A 103 -4.13 -11.22 -10.26
C LEU A 103 -2.78 -10.86 -10.87
N ARG A 104 -2.79 -10.20 -12.01
CA ARG A 104 -1.59 -9.57 -12.61
C ARG A 104 -1.37 -8.23 -11.92
N ILE A 105 -0.59 -8.24 -10.82
CA ILE A 105 -0.46 -7.15 -9.84
C ILE A 105 -0.23 -5.79 -10.51
N TYR A 106 0.63 -5.74 -11.54
CA TYR A 106 1.05 -4.48 -12.18
C TYR A 106 0.19 -4.09 -13.39
N GLU A 107 -0.77 -4.93 -13.80
CA GLU A 107 -1.54 -4.74 -15.02
C GLU A 107 -3.04 -4.61 -14.78
N GLU A 108 -3.54 -5.18 -13.69
CA GLU A 108 -4.97 -5.30 -13.40
C GLU A 108 -5.39 -4.51 -12.17
N ARG A 109 -6.67 -4.15 -12.12
CA ARG A 109 -7.32 -3.61 -10.92
C ARG A 109 -7.47 -4.70 -9.86
N LEU A 110 -7.56 -4.30 -8.61
CA LEU A 110 -8.01 -5.20 -7.55
C LEU A 110 -9.41 -5.77 -7.86
N PRO A 111 -9.76 -6.93 -7.28
CA PRO A 111 -11.06 -7.55 -7.52
C PRO A 111 -12.25 -6.60 -7.25
N ARG A 112 -13.28 -6.69 -8.07
CA ARG A 112 -14.51 -5.87 -7.91
C ARG A 112 -15.17 -6.04 -6.56
N THR A 113 -15.01 -7.20 -5.92
CA THR A 113 -15.49 -7.43 -4.55
C THR A 113 -14.86 -6.45 -3.59
N TYR A 114 -13.53 -6.25 -3.65
CA TYR A 114 -12.84 -5.27 -2.83
C TYR A 114 -13.33 -3.85 -3.10
N TYR A 115 -13.44 -3.46 -4.38
CA TYR A 115 -13.98 -2.15 -4.77
C TYR A 115 -15.36 -1.90 -4.16
N LYS A 116 -16.26 -2.90 -4.21
CA LYS A 116 -17.61 -2.79 -3.69
C LYS A 116 -17.64 -2.62 -2.16
N ILE A 117 -16.95 -3.46 -1.41
CA ILE A 117 -16.94 -3.38 0.06
C ILE A 117 -16.24 -2.14 0.57
N ARG A 118 -15.20 -1.67 -0.15
CA ARG A 118 -14.44 -0.47 0.18
C ARG A 118 -15.10 0.81 -0.32
N GLY A 119 -16.10 0.72 -1.16
CA GLY A 119 -16.79 1.87 -1.75
C GLY A 119 -15.94 2.63 -2.77
N LEU A 120 -15.03 1.95 -3.47
CA LEU A 120 -14.16 2.56 -4.46
C LEU A 120 -14.84 2.70 -5.83
N SER A 121 -14.45 3.72 -6.60
CA SER A 121 -14.89 3.96 -7.97
C SER A 121 -13.77 3.63 -8.96
N GLU A 122 -14.08 2.79 -9.95
CA GLU A 122 -13.14 2.49 -11.03
C GLU A 122 -12.76 3.74 -11.85
N GLU A 123 -13.62 4.75 -11.90
CA GLU A 123 -13.36 6.01 -12.58
C GLU A 123 -12.32 6.86 -11.84
N HIS A 124 -12.32 6.83 -10.51
CA HIS A 124 -11.50 7.71 -9.68
C HIS A 124 -10.20 7.06 -9.23
N CYS A 125 -10.16 5.73 -9.08
CA CYS A 125 -8.98 5.02 -8.66
C CYS A 125 -8.02 4.73 -9.81
N VAL A 126 -6.73 4.92 -9.57
CA VAL A 126 -5.65 4.44 -10.43
C VAL A 126 -5.26 3.02 -10.01
N TYR A 127 -4.57 2.26 -10.87
CA TYR A 127 -4.25 0.86 -10.54
C TYR A 127 -2.91 0.36 -11.10
N THR A 128 -2.24 1.14 -11.94
CA THR A 128 -0.93 0.75 -12.47
C THR A 128 0.20 1.49 -11.77
N PRO A 129 1.41 0.89 -11.65
CA PRO A 129 2.56 1.55 -11.02
C PRO A 129 2.95 2.86 -11.71
N GLY A 130 2.79 2.93 -13.03
CA GLY A 130 3.06 4.16 -13.78
C GLY A 130 2.11 5.30 -13.43
N GLN A 131 0.85 4.97 -13.14
CA GLN A 131 -0.14 5.95 -12.69
C GLN A 131 0.10 6.36 -11.23
N SER A 132 0.37 5.40 -10.32
CA SER A 132 0.60 5.70 -8.92
C SER A 132 1.85 6.56 -8.67
N LYS A 133 2.84 6.47 -9.56
CA LYS A 133 4.08 7.27 -9.48
C LYS A 133 4.01 8.62 -10.17
N ALA A 134 2.91 8.94 -10.86
CA ALA A 134 2.78 10.20 -11.61
C ALA A 134 2.68 11.41 -10.67
N SER A 135 2.01 11.27 -9.55
CA SER A 135 1.92 12.29 -8.50
C SER A 135 1.58 11.69 -7.14
N TYR A 136 1.77 12.46 -6.07
CA TYR A 136 1.34 12.06 -4.74
C TYR A 136 -0.19 11.84 -4.67
N GLU A 137 -0.97 12.63 -5.41
CA GLU A 137 -2.42 12.48 -5.51
C GLU A 137 -2.81 11.16 -6.20
N ASP A 138 -2.10 10.75 -7.25
CA ASP A 138 -2.33 9.48 -7.92
C ASP A 138 -1.94 8.30 -7.02
N TRP A 139 -0.85 8.43 -6.25
CA TRP A 139 -0.47 7.45 -5.25
C TRP A 139 -1.58 7.25 -4.21
N MET A 140 -2.11 8.33 -3.63
CA MET A 140 -3.21 8.26 -2.65
C MET A 140 -4.52 7.66 -3.20
N ARG A 141 -4.65 7.51 -4.51
CA ARG A 141 -5.82 6.92 -5.19
C ARG A 141 -5.55 5.56 -5.80
N CYS A 142 -4.34 5.06 -5.67
CA CYS A 142 -3.99 3.75 -6.21
C CYS A 142 -4.65 2.66 -5.38
N ASP A 143 -5.37 1.77 -6.04
CA ASP A 143 -6.10 0.69 -5.36
C ASP A 143 -5.16 -0.25 -4.58
N LYS A 144 -3.92 -0.50 -5.09
CA LYS A 144 -2.92 -1.30 -4.39
C LYS A 144 -2.42 -0.61 -3.12
N GLU A 145 -2.20 0.70 -3.20
CA GLU A 145 -1.80 1.50 -2.03
C GLU A 145 -2.92 1.55 -0.98
N ILE A 146 -4.18 1.63 -1.44
CA ILE A 146 -5.35 1.64 -0.56
C ILE A 146 -5.46 0.33 0.22
N ILE A 147 -5.33 -0.83 -0.44
CA ILE A 147 -5.44 -2.11 0.26
C ILE A 147 -4.25 -2.37 1.19
N ALA A 148 -3.06 -1.91 0.84
CA ALA A 148 -1.90 -1.99 1.72
C ALA A 148 -2.08 -1.12 2.96
N GLU A 149 -2.62 0.07 2.79
CA GLU A 149 -2.93 0.98 3.88
C GLU A 149 -4.09 0.47 4.76
N ASP A 150 -5.12 -0.12 4.15
CA ASP A 150 -6.17 -0.82 4.90
C ASP A 150 -5.58 -1.95 5.75
N TYR A 151 -4.64 -2.71 5.21
CA TYR A 151 -3.92 -3.74 5.98
C TYR A 151 -3.18 -3.12 7.17
N ARG A 152 -2.38 -2.08 6.93
CA ARG A 152 -1.63 -1.38 7.96
C ARG A 152 -2.54 -0.90 9.10
N VAL A 153 -3.63 -0.23 8.76
CA VAL A 153 -4.56 0.33 9.75
C VAL A 153 -5.30 -0.75 10.54
N LEU A 154 -5.65 -1.88 9.90
CA LEU A 154 -6.44 -2.94 10.53
C LEU A 154 -5.62 -3.93 11.35
N PHE A 155 -4.36 -4.18 10.97
CA PHE A 155 -3.60 -5.31 11.49
C PHE A 155 -2.27 -4.94 12.12
N SER A 156 -1.77 -3.71 11.96
CA SER A 156 -0.57 -3.30 12.69
C SER A 156 -0.88 -2.98 14.15
N PRO A 157 0.08 -3.14 15.06
CA PRO A 157 -0.07 -2.69 16.43
C PRO A 157 -0.02 -1.15 16.52
N HIS A 158 -0.54 -0.61 17.63
CA HIS A 158 -0.35 0.79 17.98
C HIS A 158 1.16 1.09 18.21
N PRO A 159 1.71 2.21 17.72
CA PRO A 159 1.04 3.35 17.07
C PRO A 159 0.94 3.24 15.54
N HIS A 160 1.40 2.16 14.92
CA HIS A 160 1.53 2.03 13.46
C HIS A 160 0.20 1.89 12.72
N ASN A 161 -0.90 1.64 13.44
CA ASN A 161 -2.27 1.50 12.90
C ASN A 161 -3.06 2.82 12.84
N GLN A 162 -2.43 3.96 13.13
CA GLN A 162 -3.11 5.25 13.13
C GLN A 162 -3.17 5.89 11.73
N ASP A 163 -4.11 6.83 11.56
CA ASP A 163 -4.23 7.76 10.43
C ASP A 163 -4.14 7.14 9.02
N HIS A 164 -5.30 6.74 8.50
CA HIS A 164 -5.41 6.31 7.10
C HIS A 164 -5.11 7.48 6.13
N GLN A 165 -4.11 7.32 5.26
CA GLN A 165 -3.59 8.40 4.41
C GLN A 165 -4.20 8.45 3.00
N MET A 166 -4.98 7.43 2.60
CA MET A 166 -5.50 7.33 1.23
C MET A 166 -6.78 8.12 1.03
N VAL A 167 -6.99 8.60 -0.18
CA VAL A 167 -8.15 9.43 -0.55
C VAL A 167 -9.02 8.84 -1.68
N GLY A 168 -8.67 7.69 -2.18
CA GLY A 168 -9.33 6.81 -3.14
C GLY A 168 -10.31 7.42 -4.14
N ASN A 169 -11.40 7.99 -3.67
CA ASN A 169 -12.49 8.48 -4.51
C ASN A 169 -12.42 9.97 -4.87
N LEU A 170 -11.28 10.64 -4.66
CA LEU A 170 -11.15 12.02 -5.10
C LEU A 170 -11.23 12.11 -6.64
N PRO A 171 -12.04 13.03 -7.17
CA PRO A 171 -12.13 13.24 -8.61
C PRO A 171 -10.78 13.61 -9.23
N LEU A 172 -10.42 12.95 -10.32
CA LEU A 172 -9.22 13.28 -11.09
C LEU A 172 -9.35 14.67 -11.73
N ILE A 173 -8.39 15.55 -11.46
CA ILE A 173 -8.22 16.80 -12.19
C ILE A 173 -7.41 16.48 -13.45
N ARG A 174 -8.06 16.49 -14.61
CA ARG A 174 -7.37 16.33 -15.90
C ARG A 174 -6.98 17.70 -16.42
N LEU A 175 -5.68 17.95 -16.46
CA LEU A 175 -5.14 19.14 -17.10
C LEU A 175 -4.86 18.81 -18.57
N SER A 176 -5.62 19.43 -19.49
CA SER A 176 -5.26 19.46 -20.92
C SER A 176 -4.46 20.72 -21.24
N ALA A 177 -3.59 20.67 -22.25
CA ALA A 177 -2.80 21.83 -22.67
C ALA A 177 -3.68 23.02 -23.11
N HIS A 178 -4.90 22.72 -23.62
CA HIS A 178 -5.88 23.72 -24.05
C HIS A 178 -7.28 23.28 -23.59
N PRO A 179 -7.65 23.45 -22.29
CA PRO A 179 -8.90 22.99 -21.77
C PRO A 179 -10.06 23.84 -22.35
N SER A 180 -11.13 23.18 -22.80
CA SER A 180 -12.37 23.83 -23.15
C SER A 180 -12.99 24.54 -21.92
N ILE A 181 -13.91 25.48 -22.11
CA ILE A 181 -14.62 26.16 -21.01
C ILE A 181 -15.32 25.16 -20.08
N ARG A 182 -15.87 24.08 -20.66
CA ARG A 182 -16.51 23.00 -19.89
C ARG A 182 -15.49 22.24 -19.04
N GLU A 183 -14.33 21.94 -19.57
CA GLU A 183 -13.23 21.28 -18.82
C GLU A 183 -12.67 22.19 -17.73
N GLN A 184 -12.54 23.49 -17.98
CA GLN A 184 -12.13 24.46 -16.97
C GLN A 184 -13.14 24.51 -15.81
N ALA A 185 -14.43 24.61 -16.11
CA ALA A 185 -15.49 24.60 -15.10
C ALA A 185 -15.50 23.29 -14.30
N LEU A 186 -15.32 22.14 -14.98
CA LEU A 186 -15.24 20.84 -14.33
C LEU A 186 -14.00 20.71 -13.44
N ASN A 187 -12.85 21.21 -13.86
CA ASN A 187 -11.61 21.20 -13.08
C ASN A 187 -11.71 22.11 -11.86
N ILE A 188 -12.35 23.30 -12.00
CA ILE A 188 -12.64 24.17 -10.85
C ILE A 188 -13.53 23.45 -9.84
N TRP A 189 -14.61 22.81 -10.30
CA TRP A 189 -15.50 22.05 -9.44
C TRP A 189 -14.77 20.91 -8.71
N ARG A 190 -13.95 20.15 -9.42
CA ARG A 190 -13.11 19.08 -8.85
C ARG A 190 -12.08 19.62 -7.84
N SER A 191 -11.49 20.77 -8.12
CA SER A 191 -10.58 21.43 -7.17
C SER A 191 -11.29 21.85 -5.89
N ILE A 192 -12.51 22.36 -5.99
CA ILE A 192 -13.36 22.68 -4.85
C ILE A 192 -13.70 21.43 -4.05
N GLN A 193 -14.10 20.34 -4.73
CA GLN A 193 -14.36 19.06 -4.07
C GLN A 193 -13.09 18.53 -3.36
N ASN A 194 -11.94 18.53 -4.03
CA ASN A 194 -10.67 18.09 -3.45
C ASN A 194 -10.29 18.94 -2.23
N PHE A 195 -10.49 20.26 -2.29
CA PHE A 195 -10.26 21.15 -1.16
C PHE A 195 -11.15 20.76 0.03
N PHE A 196 -12.44 20.54 -0.18
CA PHE A 196 -13.35 20.09 0.87
C PHE A 196 -12.95 18.73 1.44
N TYR A 197 -12.59 17.76 0.60
CA TYR A 197 -12.11 16.46 1.04
C TYR A 197 -10.83 16.58 1.88
N THR A 198 -9.89 17.43 1.48
CA THR A 198 -8.63 17.65 2.20
C THR A 198 -8.87 18.38 3.53
N VAL A 199 -9.64 19.47 3.52
CA VAL A 199 -9.87 20.31 4.72
C VAL A 199 -10.70 19.58 5.76
N PHE A 200 -11.71 18.81 5.34
CA PHE A 200 -12.62 18.10 6.25
C PHE A 200 -12.22 16.65 6.47
N LYS A 201 -11.03 16.23 5.98
CA LYS A 201 -10.55 14.84 6.04
C LYS A 201 -11.62 13.84 5.55
N LEU A 202 -12.38 14.22 4.51
CA LEU A 202 -13.41 13.38 3.89
C LEU A 202 -12.76 12.37 2.89
N GLY A 203 -11.55 11.90 3.19
CA GLY A 203 -10.88 10.84 2.46
C GLY A 203 -11.65 9.51 2.54
N ILE A 204 -11.00 8.44 2.18
CA ILE A 204 -11.53 7.10 2.40
C ILE A 204 -11.80 6.96 3.91
N SER A 205 -13.03 6.53 4.25
CA SER A 205 -13.36 6.21 5.64
C SER A 205 -12.40 5.13 6.18
N HIS A 206 -12.21 5.09 7.49
CA HIS A 206 -11.51 3.97 8.12
C HIS A 206 -12.10 2.64 7.61
N PRO A 207 -11.26 1.64 7.27
CA PRO A 207 -11.76 0.35 6.81
C PRO A 207 -12.64 -0.32 7.88
N ASP A 208 -13.77 -0.86 7.46
CA ASP A 208 -14.75 -1.52 8.34
C ASP A 208 -14.48 -3.04 8.46
N ASP A 209 -15.30 -3.70 9.27
CA ASP A 209 -15.18 -5.15 9.52
C ASP A 209 -15.26 -5.99 8.23
N ARG A 210 -15.97 -5.54 7.19
CA ARG A 210 -16.07 -6.24 5.90
C ARG A 210 -14.75 -6.22 5.16
N VAL A 211 -14.01 -5.10 5.22
CA VAL A 211 -12.67 -4.97 4.65
C VAL A 211 -11.70 -5.85 5.44
N GLN A 212 -11.81 -5.84 6.76
CA GLN A 212 -10.99 -6.69 7.63
C GLN A 212 -11.21 -8.17 7.33
N GLU A 213 -12.46 -8.59 7.22
CA GLU A 213 -12.82 -9.98 6.88
C GLU A 213 -12.32 -10.37 5.49
N TYR A 214 -12.49 -9.49 4.50
CA TYR A 214 -11.99 -9.72 3.14
C TYR A 214 -10.47 -9.96 3.13
N ILE A 215 -9.69 -9.07 3.74
CA ILE A 215 -8.23 -9.19 3.79
C ILE A 215 -7.82 -10.46 4.55
N ARG A 216 -8.45 -10.75 5.68
CA ARG A 216 -8.16 -11.93 6.50
C ARG A 216 -8.41 -13.24 5.75
N ASN A 217 -9.41 -13.28 4.87
CA ASN A 217 -9.82 -14.46 4.14
C ASN A 217 -9.11 -14.66 2.80
N LEU A 218 -8.25 -13.74 2.37
CA LEU A 218 -7.47 -13.88 1.12
C LEU A 218 -6.70 -15.21 1.02
N PRO A 219 -6.11 -15.76 2.12
CA PRO A 219 -5.44 -17.05 2.08
C PRO A 219 -6.34 -18.25 1.81
N THR A 220 -7.63 -18.13 2.10
CA THR A 220 -8.59 -19.27 2.09
C THR A 220 -9.60 -19.19 0.96
N THR A 221 -9.69 -18.07 0.27
CA THR A 221 -10.63 -17.89 -0.84
C THR A 221 -10.01 -18.44 -2.12
N PRO A 222 -10.63 -19.43 -2.76
CA PRO A 222 -10.12 -20.00 -4.01
C PRO A 222 -10.34 -19.05 -5.18
#